data_3b2ecd362667388e3ba7c6749e6a225d
#
_entry.id   3b2ecd362667388e3ba7c6749e6a225d
#
_cell.length_a   1.000
_cell.length_b   1.000
_cell.length_c   1.000
_cell.angle_alpha   90.00
_cell.angle_beta   90.00
_cell.angle_gamma   90.00
#
_symmetry.space_group_name_H-M   'P 1'
#
loop_
_entity.id
_entity.type
_entity.pdbx_description
1 polymer ?
#
loop_
_entity_poly.entity_id
_entity_poly.type
_entity_poly.pdbx_seq_one_letter_code
_entity_poly.pdbx_strand_id
1 'polypeptide(L)'
;METETRDSARFIATNRLERYDLVNEKGEDLGQVTTFVADMLTGRITFAIVAFGGFFGISDKWFAMPWDIMVWSPEQKKFVVDMPHKVLESAPGMDKDNWVQELNTDFLARCYIHYGLAPYWDSDLSPEEQKRQLAYAIWQKEGEPEGSADRHYYRAQHILSVQGVIGPPSGGAKQPEEDKT
;
A
#
# COMPACT_ATOMS: atom_id res chain seq x y z
N MET A 1 -11.10 -20.97 31.55
CA MET A 1 -11.12 -21.14 30.06
C MET A 1 -11.78 -19.90 29.52
N GLU A 2 -10.98 -18.83 29.38
CA GLU A 2 -11.45 -17.50 29.04
C GLU A 2 -11.64 -17.43 27.53
N THR A 3 -12.87 -17.25 27.12
CA THR A 3 -13.24 -16.77 25.80
C THR A 3 -12.76 -15.30 25.70
N GLU A 4 -11.47 -15.10 25.42
CA GLU A 4 -11.02 -13.80 24.95
C GLU A 4 -11.75 -13.51 23.65
N THR A 5 -12.66 -12.60 23.75
CA THR A 5 -13.61 -12.20 22.76
C THR A 5 -12.89 -11.74 21.49
N ARG A 6 -13.23 -12.37 20.35
CA ARG A 6 -12.89 -11.93 18.99
C ARG A 6 -13.16 -10.43 18.73
N ASP A 7 -13.89 -9.78 19.61
CA ASP A 7 -14.25 -8.36 19.53
C ASP A 7 -13.14 -7.41 19.99
N SER A 8 -12.24 -7.83 20.88
CA SER A 8 -11.16 -6.97 21.37
C SER A 8 -10.04 -6.71 20.36
N ALA A 9 -9.95 -7.54 19.30
CA ALA A 9 -8.99 -7.36 18.21
C ALA A 9 -9.51 -6.48 17.07
N ARG A 10 -10.80 -6.15 17.05
CA ARG A 10 -11.41 -5.37 15.97
C ARG A 10 -11.24 -3.86 16.15
N PHE A 11 -11.19 -3.38 17.38
CA PHE A 11 -11.07 -1.98 17.70
C PHE A 11 -9.83 -1.73 18.54
N ILE A 12 -8.88 -1.00 17.99
CA ILE A 12 -7.61 -0.68 18.63
C ILE A 12 -7.51 0.85 18.72
N ALA A 13 -7.18 1.35 19.91
CA ALA A 13 -6.88 2.76 20.08
C ALA A 13 -5.59 3.09 19.33
N THR A 14 -5.58 4.16 18.54
CA THR A 14 -4.44 4.53 17.68
C THR A 14 -3.13 4.73 18.45
N ASN A 15 -3.19 5.20 19.68
CA ASN A 15 -2.02 5.33 20.56
C ASN A 15 -1.44 3.98 21.06
N ARG A 16 -2.12 2.86 20.80
CA ARG A 16 -1.62 1.52 21.09
C ARG A 16 -1.05 0.81 19.84
N LEU A 17 -1.25 1.40 18.67
CA LEU A 17 -0.75 0.85 17.41
C LEU A 17 0.74 1.17 17.18
N GLU A 18 1.30 2.04 18.01
CA GLU A 18 2.73 2.33 18.00
C GLU A 18 3.53 1.10 18.45
N ARG A 19 4.59 0.77 17.70
CA ARG A 19 5.52 -0.33 17.96
C ARG A 19 5.03 -1.74 17.63
N TYR A 20 3.99 -1.89 16.81
CA TYR A 20 3.76 -3.19 16.23
C TYR A 20 4.78 -3.48 15.13
N ASP A 21 5.32 -4.68 15.17
CA ASP A 21 6.24 -5.16 14.14
C ASP A 21 5.51 -5.27 12.82
N LEU A 22 6.21 -4.96 11.76
CA LEU A 22 5.82 -5.20 10.38
C LEU A 22 6.70 -6.33 9.84
N VAL A 23 6.07 -7.37 9.30
CA VAL A 23 6.77 -8.52 8.71
C VAL A 23 6.22 -8.80 7.31
N ASN A 24 6.98 -9.51 6.49
CA ASN A 24 6.44 -10.06 5.26
C ASN A 24 5.82 -11.45 5.49
N GLU A 25 5.22 -12.05 4.46
CA GLU A 25 4.62 -13.39 4.54
C GLU A 25 5.60 -14.49 4.94
N LYS A 26 6.90 -14.29 4.75
CA LYS A 26 7.95 -15.22 5.18
C LYS A 26 8.32 -15.04 6.65
N GLY A 27 7.74 -14.05 7.34
CA GLY A 27 8.08 -13.69 8.71
C GLY A 27 9.38 -12.89 8.86
N GLU A 28 9.93 -12.38 7.76
CA GLU A 28 11.11 -11.50 7.80
C GLU A 28 10.70 -10.14 8.37
N ASP A 29 11.51 -9.63 9.29
CA ASP A 29 11.28 -8.33 9.94
C ASP A 29 11.51 -7.20 8.92
N LEU A 30 10.49 -6.36 8.78
CA LEU A 30 10.51 -5.20 7.90
C LEU A 30 10.54 -3.88 8.66
N GLY A 31 10.47 -3.92 10.00
CA GLY A 31 10.50 -2.74 10.85
C GLY A 31 9.30 -2.60 11.76
N GLN A 32 9.07 -1.40 12.25
CA GLN A 32 8.01 -1.12 13.23
C GLN A 32 7.12 0.05 12.78
N VAL A 33 5.83 -0.11 12.99
CA VAL A 33 4.87 0.98 12.83
C VAL A 33 5.08 1.99 13.94
N THR A 34 5.30 3.25 13.57
CA THR A 34 5.53 4.35 14.52
C THR A 34 4.26 5.16 14.78
N THR A 35 3.46 5.39 13.75
CA THR A 35 2.20 6.13 13.82
C THR A 35 1.34 5.89 12.58
N PHE A 36 0.13 6.42 12.60
CA PHE A 36 -0.81 6.36 11.47
C PHE A 36 -1.19 7.76 11.00
N VAL A 37 -1.42 7.88 9.71
CA VAL A 37 -1.93 9.08 9.07
C VAL A 37 -3.40 8.87 8.72
N ALA A 38 -4.25 9.75 9.23
CA ALA A 38 -5.68 9.77 8.93
C ALA A 38 -6.01 10.88 7.92
N ASP A 39 -6.82 10.55 6.95
CA ASP A 39 -7.46 11.53 6.10
C ASP A 39 -8.64 12.17 6.85
N MET A 40 -8.52 13.44 7.18
CA MET A 40 -9.52 14.16 7.96
C MET A 40 -10.82 14.45 7.20
N LEU A 41 -10.83 14.35 5.87
CA LEU A 41 -12.03 14.54 5.07
C LEU A 41 -12.89 13.27 5.03
N THR A 42 -12.24 12.11 4.95
CA THR A 42 -12.94 10.81 4.84
C THR A 42 -13.00 10.04 6.15
N GLY A 43 -12.17 10.40 7.15
CA GLY A 43 -12.00 9.66 8.39
C GLY A 43 -11.28 8.32 8.25
N ARG A 44 -10.62 8.06 7.11
CA ARG A 44 -9.88 6.83 6.85
C ARG A 44 -8.46 6.91 7.42
N ILE A 45 -7.96 5.80 7.94
CA ILE A 45 -6.52 5.60 8.07
C ILE A 45 -5.98 5.35 6.67
N THR A 46 -5.04 6.17 6.24
CA THR A 46 -4.52 6.16 4.87
C THR A 46 -3.16 5.49 4.80
N PHE A 47 -2.32 5.78 5.78
CA PHE A 47 -0.95 5.26 5.84
C PHE A 47 -0.58 4.85 7.26
N ALA A 48 0.31 3.88 7.34
CA ALA A 48 1.18 3.68 8.49
C ALA A 48 2.54 4.32 8.19
N ILE A 49 3.10 5.01 9.16
CA ILE A 49 4.50 5.44 9.12
C ILE A 49 5.34 4.35 9.77
N VAL A 50 6.29 3.83 9.01
CA VAL A 50 7.12 2.69 9.40
C VAL A 50 8.57 3.13 9.52
N ALA A 51 9.18 2.81 10.64
CA ALA A 51 10.62 2.90 10.83
C ALA A 51 11.25 1.54 10.49
N PHE A 52 12.07 1.47 9.46
CA PHE A 52 12.81 0.25 9.18
C PHE A 52 13.93 0.06 10.19
N GLY A 53 14.06 -1.16 10.70
CA GLY A 53 15.13 -1.53 11.62
C GLY A 53 16.49 -1.35 10.95
N GLY A 54 17.50 -1.03 11.75
CA GLY A 54 18.87 -0.65 11.32
C GLY A 54 19.67 -1.68 10.50
N PHE A 55 19.02 -2.72 9.97
CA PHE A 55 19.64 -3.73 9.11
C PHE A 55 20.02 -3.18 7.72
N PHE A 56 19.46 -2.03 7.35
CA PHE A 56 19.61 -1.43 6.00
C PHE A 56 20.59 -0.28 5.90
N GLY A 57 21.20 0.13 7.01
CA GLY A 57 22.00 1.36 7.02
C GLY A 57 21.20 2.65 6.79
N ILE A 58 19.86 2.56 6.84
CA ILE A 58 18.90 3.67 6.61
C ILE A 58 18.25 4.03 7.95
N SER A 59 19.05 4.20 8.99
CA SER A 59 18.56 4.39 10.37
C SER A 59 17.77 5.68 10.60
N ASP A 60 17.81 6.62 9.66
CA ASP A 60 17.25 7.97 9.85
C ASP A 60 16.06 8.27 8.95
N LYS A 61 15.53 7.27 8.23
CA LYS A 61 14.38 7.45 7.36
C LYS A 61 13.16 6.68 7.82
N TRP A 62 12.03 7.34 7.70
CA TRP A 62 10.71 6.74 7.86
C TRP A 62 10.02 6.63 6.51
N PHE A 63 9.07 5.72 6.40
CA PHE A 63 8.39 5.38 5.14
C PHE A 63 6.89 5.40 5.35
N ALA A 64 6.17 6.02 4.41
CA ALA A 64 4.72 5.97 4.40
C ALA A 64 4.25 4.74 3.63
N MET A 65 3.64 3.79 4.34
CA MET A 65 3.09 2.57 3.78
C MET A 65 1.57 2.65 3.73
N PRO A 66 0.93 2.49 2.56
CA PRO A 66 -0.52 2.51 2.45
C PRO A 66 -1.17 1.47 3.37
N TRP A 67 -2.22 1.89 4.09
CA TRP A 67 -2.98 1.00 4.97
C TRP A 67 -3.58 -0.19 4.21
N ASP A 68 -3.98 0.04 2.96
CA ASP A 68 -4.67 -0.94 2.12
C ASP A 68 -3.85 -2.20 1.79
N ILE A 69 -2.52 -2.17 1.95
CA ILE A 69 -1.65 -3.33 1.74
C ILE A 69 -1.22 -4.02 3.02
N MET A 70 -1.63 -3.51 4.17
CA MET A 70 -1.27 -4.05 5.47
C MET A 70 -2.38 -4.94 6.00
N VAL A 71 -2.03 -6.12 6.46
CA VAL A 71 -2.96 -7.07 7.08
C VAL A 71 -2.58 -7.25 8.54
N TRP A 72 -3.54 -7.02 9.45
CA TRP A 72 -3.33 -7.31 10.85
C TRP A 72 -3.46 -8.80 11.12
N SER A 73 -2.45 -9.41 11.74
CA SER A 73 -2.48 -10.77 12.26
C SER A 73 -2.75 -10.75 13.77
N PRO A 74 -3.98 -11.09 14.21
CA PRO A 74 -4.32 -11.12 15.64
C PRO A 74 -3.52 -12.17 16.42
N GLU A 75 -3.18 -13.27 15.76
CA GLU A 75 -2.44 -14.38 16.36
C GLU A 75 -1.00 -14.00 16.67
N GLN A 76 -0.35 -13.34 15.72
CA GLN A 76 1.03 -12.91 15.84
C GLN A 76 1.18 -11.54 16.49
N LYS A 77 0.09 -10.76 16.61
CA LYS A 77 0.07 -9.36 17.02
C LYS A 77 1.05 -8.50 16.22
N LYS A 78 1.06 -8.70 14.89
CA LYS A 78 1.93 -8.04 13.92
C LYS A 78 1.15 -7.63 12.69
N PHE A 79 1.68 -6.66 11.97
CA PHE A 79 1.24 -6.37 10.60
C PHE A 79 2.03 -7.24 9.62
N VAL A 80 1.31 -7.73 8.62
CA VAL A 80 1.88 -8.55 7.54
C VAL A 80 1.64 -7.84 6.22
N VAL A 81 2.64 -7.83 5.35
CA VAL A 81 2.54 -7.35 3.97
C VAL A 81 3.07 -8.39 3.01
N ASP A 82 2.34 -8.61 1.91
CA ASP A 82 2.81 -9.45 0.82
C ASP A 82 3.70 -8.63 -0.11
N MET A 83 4.98 -8.51 0.27
CA MET A 83 5.89 -7.66 -0.46
C MET A 83 7.35 -8.11 -0.29
N PRO A 84 8.12 -8.17 -1.39
CA PRO A 84 9.54 -8.41 -1.32
C PRO A 84 10.25 -7.23 -0.64
N HIS A 85 11.24 -7.55 0.17
CA HIS A 85 12.10 -6.59 0.86
C HIS A 85 12.66 -5.49 -0.05
N LYS A 86 13.07 -5.84 -1.28
CA LYS A 86 13.61 -4.92 -2.27
C LYS A 86 12.66 -3.77 -2.63
N VAL A 87 11.35 -3.99 -2.57
CA VAL A 87 10.35 -2.94 -2.84
C VAL A 87 10.37 -1.88 -1.75
N LEU A 88 10.62 -2.28 -0.50
CA LEU A 88 10.72 -1.37 0.62
C LEU A 88 12.00 -0.54 0.56
N GLU A 89 13.12 -1.13 0.13
CA GLU A 89 14.40 -0.42 -0.02
C GLU A 89 14.32 0.75 -1.01
N SER A 90 13.49 0.63 -2.04
CA SER A 90 13.29 1.66 -3.07
C SER A 90 12.12 2.61 -2.80
N ALA A 91 11.42 2.43 -1.68
CA ALA A 91 10.27 3.26 -1.33
C ALA A 91 10.67 4.73 -1.07
N PRO A 92 9.80 5.70 -1.39
CA PRO A 92 10.00 7.07 -1.00
C PRO A 92 10.13 7.20 0.52
N GLY A 93 11.29 7.65 1.00
CA GLY A 93 11.56 7.84 2.42
C GLY A 93 11.44 9.29 2.83
N MET A 94 11.13 9.51 4.11
CA MET A 94 11.05 10.81 4.77
C MET A 94 12.11 10.92 5.85
N ASP A 95 12.56 12.14 6.13
CA ASP A 95 13.40 12.42 7.28
C ASP A 95 12.57 12.25 8.57
N LYS A 96 13.06 11.45 9.54
CA LYS A 96 12.34 11.15 10.79
C LYS A 96 12.03 12.38 11.64
N ASP A 97 12.85 13.43 11.53
CA ASP A 97 12.71 14.64 12.33
C ASP A 97 11.80 15.67 11.63
N ASN A 98 11.53 15.48 10.34
CA ASN A 98 10.78 16.43 9.49
C ASN A 98 9.60 15.80 8.73
N TRP A 99 9.30 14.53 8.98
CA TRP A 99 8.32 13.75 8.20
C TRP A 99 6.94 14.39 8.09
N VAL A 100 6.49 15.11 9.12
CA VAL A 100 5.15 15.76 9.11
C VAL A 100 5.08 16.85 8.03
N GLN A 101 6.14 17.61 7.84
CA GLN A 101 6.21 18.66 6.82
C GLN A 101 6.34 18.06 5.40
N GLU A 102 6.87 16.85 5.29
CA GLU A 102 6.98 16.16 4.02
C GLU A 102 5.68 15.49 3.60
N LEU A 103 4.73 15.28 4.53
CA LEU A 103 3.40 14.72 4.23
C LEU A 103 2.56 15.73 3.44
N ASN A 104 2.59 15.61 2.13
CA ASN A 104 1.73 16.33 1.21
C ASN A 104 1.11 15.35 0.20
N THR A 105 0.07 15.79 -0.49
CA THR A 105 -0.69 14.96 -1.43
C THR A 105 0.18 14.34 -2.52
N ASP A 106 1.17 15.07 -3.02
CA ASP A 106 2.07 14.60 -4.08
C ASP A 106 3.02 13.51 -3.58
N PHE A 107 3.58 13.70 -2.39
CA PHE A 107 4.44 12.68 -1.76
C PHE A 107 3.63 11.41 -1.49
N LEU A 108 2.44 11.54 -0.89
CA LEU A 108 1.58 10.42 -0.59
C LEU A 108 1.09 9.71 -1.86
N ALA A 109 0.82 10.45 -2.94
CA ALA A 109 0.50 9.86 -4.24
C ALA A 109 1.65 9.01 -4.79
N ARG A 110 2.89 9.50 -4.71
CA ARG A 110 4.07 8.72 -5.10
C ARG A 110 4.22 7.46 -4.26
N CYS A 111 3.94 7.52 -2.96
CA CYS A 111 3.95 6.32 -2.11
C CYS A 111 2.90 5.29 -2.58
N TYR A 112 1.66 5.72 -2.83
CA TYR A 112 0.62 4.80 -3.35
C TYR A 112 1.05 4.14 -4.66
N ILE A 113 1.51 4.93 -5.63
CA ILE A 113 1.96 4.43 -6.93
C ILE A 113 3.13 3.46 -6.78
N HIS A 114 4.11 3.78 -5.90
CA HIS A 114 5.25 2.90 -5.63
C HIS A 114 4.81 1.51 -5.18
N TYR A 115 3.76 1.42 -4.37
CA TYR A 115 3.19 0.15 -3.90
C TYR A 115 2.17 -0.46 -4.87
N GLY A 116 1.99 0.10 -6.06
CA GLY A 116 1.09 -0.42 -7.08
C GLY A 116 -0.38 -0.12 -6.81
N LEU A 117 -0.66 0.92 -6.04
CA LEU A 117 -1.99 1.43 -5.73
C LEU A 117 -2.25 2.76 -6.44
N ALA A 118 -3.53 3.11 -6.60
CA ALA A 118 -3.92 4.44 -7.02
C ALA A 118 -4.35 5.29 -5.82
N PRO A 119 -3.96 6.56 -5.77
CA PRO A 119 -4.51 7.49 -4.79
C PRO A 119 -6.04 7.54 -4.91
N TYR A 120 -6.75 7.46 -3.77
CA TYR A 120 -8.22 7.53 -3.75
C TYR A 120 -8.76 8.97 -3.63
N TRP A 121 -7.89 9.92 -3.30
CA TRP A 121 -8.26 11.34 -3.25
C TRP A 121 -8.20 11.95 -4.63
N ASP A 122 -8.93 13.06 -4.78
CA ASP A 122 -9.00 13.79 -6.05
C ASP A 122 -7.60 14.09 -6.60
N SER A 123 -7.34 13.54 -7.76
CA SER A 123 -6.23 13.93 -8.59
C SER A 123 -6.83 14.68 -9.79
N ASP A 124 -6.16 15.71 -10.28
CA ASP A 124 -6.51 16.39 -11.53
C ASP A 124 -6.46 15.46 -12.76
N LEU A 125 -6.05 14.20 -12.53
CA LEU A 125 -5.98 13.18 -13.55
C LEU A 125 -7.34 12.57 -13.83
N SER A 126 -7.72 12.52 -15.08
CA SER A 126 -8.90 11.77 -15.51
C SER A 126 -8.78 10.28 -15.12
N PRO A 127 -9.91 9.57 -14.96
CA PRO A 127 -9.88 8.13 -14.66
C PRO A 127 -9.03 7.31 -15.65
N GLU A 128 -8.97 7.78 -16.90
CA GLU A 128 -8.18 7.13 -17.95
C GLU A 128 -6.66 7.33 -17.74
N GLU A 129 -6.26 8.54 -17.35
CA GLU A 129 -4.88 8.85 -17.04
C GLU A 129 -4.40 8.10 -15.79
N GLN A 130 -5.25 8.00 -14.76
CA GLN A 130 -4.95 7.21 -13.57
C GLN A 130 -4.71 5.73 -13.91
N LYS A 131 -5.57 5.14 -14.77
CA LYS A 131 -5.37 3.77 -15.26
C LYS A 131 -4.04 3.58 -15.98
N ARG A 132 -3.69 4.51 -16.88
CA ARG A 132 -2.43 4.45 -17.63
C ARG A 132 -1.22 4.56 -16.71
N GLN A 133 -1.22 5.50 -15.77
CA GLN A 133 -0.11 5.68 -14.84
C GLN A 133 0.06 4.49 -13.93
N LEU A 134 -1.03 3.95 -13.39
CA LEU A 134 -0.98 2.76 -12.56
C LEU A 134 -0.53 1.52 -13.34
N ALA A 135 -1.03 1.35 -14.57
CA ALA A 135 -0.60 0.27 -15.45
C ALA A 135 0.91 0.35 -15.75
N TYR A 136 1.42 1.55 -16.00
CA TYR A 136 2.85 1.76 -16.22
C TYR A 136 3.68 1.43 -14.97
N ALA A 137 3.24 1.86 -13.80
CA ALA A 137 3.92 1.56 -12.54
C ALA A 137 3.95 0.05 -12.26
N ILE A 138 2.85 -0.67 -12.52
CA ILE A 138 2.79 -2.13 -12.39
C ILE A 138 3.76 -2.80 -13.36
N TRP A 139 3.79 -2.35 -14.62
CA TRP A 139 4.68 -2.87 -15.65
C TRP A 139 6.17 -2.69 -15.28
N GLN A 140 6.56 -1.52 -14.80
CA GLN A 140 7.92 -1.29 -14.31
C GLN A 140 8.27 -2.20 -13.12
N LYS A 141 7.34 -2.36 -12.18
CA LYS A 141 7.53 -3.22 -11.00
C LYS A 141 7.71 -4.69 -11.37
N GLU A 142 7.07 -5.14 -12.44
CA GLU A 142 7.20 -6.52 -12.95
C GLU A 142 8.43 -6.73 -13.85
N GLY A 143 9.30 -5.75 -14.01
CA GLY A 143 10.54 -5.85 -14.77
C GLY A 143 10.36 -5.62 -16.28
N GLU A 144 9.37 -4.81 -16.64
CA GLU A 144 9.14 -4.31 -18.01
C GLU A 144 8.92 -5.42 -19.07
N PRO A 145 8.06 -6.44 -18.81
CA PRO A 145 7.84 -7.53 -19.74
C PRO A 145 7.20 -7.05 -21.05
N GLU A 146 7.78 -7.47 -22.19
CA GLU A 146 7.25 -7.13 -23.51
C GLU A 146 5.85 -7.74 -23.74
N GLY A 147 5.00 -7.03 -24.52
CA GLY A 147 3.68 -7.53 -24.94
C GLY A 147 2.63 -7.60 -23.83
N SER A 148 2.89 -7.05 -22.66
CA SER A 148 2.00 -7.17 -21.49
C SER A 148 1.16 -5.92 -21.18
N ALA A 149 1.13 -4.93 -22.07
CA ALA A 149 0.48 -3.65 -21.87
C ALA A 149 -1.01 -3.77 -21.52
N ASP A 150 -1.76 -4.59 -22.25
CA ASP A 150 -3.19 -4.80 -22.00
C ASP A 150 -3.44 -5.44 -20.63
N ARG A 151 -2.64 -6.44 -20.27
CA ARG A 151 -2.75 -7.10 -18.95
C ARG A 151 -2.55 -6.11 -17.81
N HIS A 152 -1.54 -5.25 -17.89
CA HIS A 152 -1.28 -4.25 -16.87
C HIS A 152 -2.36 -3.17 -16.83
N TYR A 153 -2.90 -2.78 -17.99
CA TYR A 153 -4.01 -1.84 -18.07
C TYR A 153 -5.29 -2.40 -17.41
N TYR A 154 -5.69 -3.64 -17.71
CA TYR A 154 -6.84 -4.28 -17.06
C TYR A 154 -6.64 -4.48 -15.57
N ARG A 155 -5.42 -4.80 -15.16
CA ARG A 155 -5.09 -4.92 -13.73
C ARG A 155 -5.21 -3.57 -13.01
N ALA A 156 -4.70 -2.50 -13.61
CA ALA A 156 -4.87 -1.14 -13.08
C ALA A 156 -6.35 -0.75 -12.96
N GLN A 157 -7.14 -1.03 -14.00
CA GLN A 157 -8.59 -0.79 -13.98
C GLN A 157 -9.28 -1.55 -12.85
N HIS A 158 -8.92 -2.82 -12.64
CA HIS A 158 -9.47 -3.62 -11.55
C HIS A 158 -9.12 -3.03 -10.17
N ILE A 159 -7.86 -2.67 -9.95
CA ILE A 159 -7.41 -2.05 -8.70
C ILE A 159 -8.21 -0.76 -8.42
N LEU A 160 -8.32 0.13 -9.40
CA LEU A 160 -9.04 1.40 -9.27
C LEU A 160 -10.53 1.21 -8.98
N SER A 161 -11.16 0.21 -9.60
CA SER A 161 -12.59 -0.08 -9.38
C SER A 161 -12.84 -0.68 -8.00
N VAL A 162 -11.98 -1.58 -7.52
CA VAL A 162 -12.08 -2.16 -6.17
C VAL A 162 -11.87 -1.11 -5.08
N GLN A 163 -10.99 -0.15 -5.32
CA GLN A 163 -10.76 0.98 -4.42
C GLN A 163 -11.84 2.07 -4.48
N GLY A 164 -12.79 1.95 -5.41
CA GLY A 164 -13.87 2.93 -5.58
C GLY A 164 -13.43 4.25 -6.21
N VAL A 165 -12.24 4.30 -6.80
CA VAL A 165 -11.69 5.49 -7.49
C VAL A 165 -12.36 5.69 -8.86
N ILE A 166 -12.67 4.59 -9.53
CA ILE A 166 -13.44 4.57 -10.77
C ILE A 166 -14.66 3.66 -10.65
N GLY A 167 -15.69 3.91 -11.43
CA GLY A 167 -16.85 3.02 -11.50
C GLY A 167 -16.48 1.62 -12.02
N PRO A 168 -17.34 0.61 -11.80
CA PRO A 168 -17.13 -0.72 -12.35
C PRO A 168 -16.95 -0.66 -13.86
N PRO A 169 -16.15 -1.54 -14.47
CA PRO A 169 -15.92 -1.55 -15.91
C PRO A 169 -17.25 -1.64 -16.62
N SER A 170 -17.56 -0.67 -17.48
CA SER A 170 -18.73 -0.71 -18.35
C SER A 170 -18.63 -1.95 -19.22
N GLY A 171 -19.59 -2.87 -19.07
CA GLY A 171 -19.55 -4.20 -19.63
C GLY A 171 -19.17 -4.25 -21.10
N GLY A 172 -18.26 -5.14 -21.46
CA GLY A 172 -17.96 -5.49 -22.84
C GLY A 172 -16.52 -5.82 -23.20
N ALA A 173 -15.59 -5.97 -22.27
CA ALA A 173 -14.27 -6.47 -22.61
C ALA A 173 -14.19 -7.99 -22.34
N LYS A 174 -14.05 -8.78 -23.43
CA LYS A 174 -13.69 -10.21 -23.33
C LYS A 174 -12.40 -10.33 -22.51
N GLN A 175 -12.46 -11.11 -21.45
CA GLN A 175 -11.24 -11.58 -20.78
C GLN A 175 -10.38 -12.31 -21.82
N PRO A 176 -9.05 -12.11 -21.83
CA PRO A 176 -8.17 -12.96 -22.64
C PRO A 176 -8.37 -14.40 -22.16
N GLU A 177 -8.69 -15.29 -23.09
CA GLU A 177 -8.77 -16.74 -22.84
C GLU A 177 -7.41 -17.19 -22.29
N GLU A 178 -7.42 -17.84 -21.13
CA GLU A 178 -6.27 -18.58 -20.62
C GLU A 178 -5.88 -19.63 -21.65
N ASP A 179 -4.77 -19.43 -22.28
CA ASP A 179 -4.18 -20.41 -23.19
C ASP A 179 -3.75 -21.63 -22.38
N LYS A 180 -4.61 -22.64 -22.41
CA LYS A 180 -4.31 -23.98 -21.90
C LYS A 180 -3.48 -24.72 -22.93
N THR A 181 -2.18 -24.66 -22.73
CA THR A 181 -1.31 -25.71 -23.33
C THR A 181 -0.22 -26.09 -22.35
#